data_59d1b9843bf430601b4f46bb69b020bc
#
_entry.id   59d1b9843bf430601b4f46bb69b020bc
#
_cell.length_a   1.000
_cell.length_b   1.000
_cell.length_c   1.000
_cell.angle_alpha   90.00
_cell.angle_beta   90.00
_cell.angle_gamma   90.00
#
_symmetry.space_group_name_H-M   'P 1'
#
loop_
_entity.id
_entity.type
_entity.pdbx_description
1 polymer ?
#
loop_
_entity_poly.entity_id
_entity_poly.type
_entity_poly.pdbx_seq_one_letter_code
_entity_poly.pdbx_strand_id
1 'polypeptide(L)'
;IFVARLDGRIVGSLTFVTFRIPTGMKAWIEDVVVDESVRGRGVGELLNRAALDEARRRSIDSVSLTSRPSRDAANRLYQRIGFEPRETNVYRYRL
;
A
#
# COMPACT_ATOMS: atom_id res chain seq x y z
N ILE A 1 -10.35 -2.73 3.78
CA ILE A 1 -9.69 -1.49 4.22
C ILE A 1 -9.03 -1.71 5.57
N PHE A 2 -7.78 -1.29 5.68
CA PHE A 2 -7.08 -1.23 6.95
C PHE A 2 -7.13 0.20 7.48
N VAL A 3 -7.35 0.33 8.78
CA VAL A 3 -7.33 1.65 9.42
C VAL A 3 -6.35 1.63 10.59
N ALA A 4 -5.72 2.76 10.84
CA ALA A 4 -4.86 2.98 12.00
C ALA A 4 -5.61 3.88 12.97
N ARG A 5 -5.63 3.50 14.25
CA ARG A 5 -6.28 4.27 15.32
C ARG A 5 -5.25 4.73 16.33
N LEU A 6 -5.47 5.93 16.83
CA LEU A 6 -4.68 6.48 17.93
C LEU A 6 -5.63 7.18 18.86
N ASP A 7 -5.66 6.77 20.13
CA ASP A 7 -6.55 7.32 21.16
C ASP A 7 -8.02 7.34 20.70
N GLY A 8 -8.46 6.24 20.07
CA GLY A 8 -9.84 6.08 19.62
C GLY A 8 -10.19 6.82 18.33
N ARG A 9 -9.24 7.54 17.75
CA ARG A 9 -9.45 8.31 16.50
C ARG A 9 -8.75 7.63 15.34
N ILE A 10 -9.41 7.58 14.18
CA ILE A 10 -8.78 7.05 12.96
C ILE A 10 -7.81 8.10 12.44
N VAL A 11 -6.54 7.70 12.30
CA VAL A 11 -5.46 8.59 11.85
C VAL A 11 -4.83 8.15 10.54
N GLY A 12 -5.28 7.06 9.98
CA GLY A 12 -4.78 6.59 8.67
C GLY A 12 -5.63 5.47 8.13
N SER A 13 -5.53 5.28 6.83
CA SER A 13 -6.23 4.18 6.15
C SER A 13 -5.45 3.73 4.92
N LEU A 14 -5.72 2.50 4.51
CA LEU A 14 -5.14 1.89 3.32
C LEU A 14 -6.18 1.00 2.70
N THR A 15 -6.39 1.10 1.40
CA THR A 15 -7.29 0.22 0.67
C THR A 15 -6.50 -0.93 0.08
N PHE A 16 -6.88 -2.14 0.44
CA PHE A 16 -6.26 -3.37 -0.03
C PHE A 16 -7.24 -4.06 -0.99
N VAL A 17 -6.85 -4.16 -2.25
CA VAL A 17 -7.71 -4.70 -3.32
C VAL A 17 -7.13 -6.03 -3.77
N THR A 18 -7.98 -7.04 -3.86
CA THR A 18 -7.58 -8.33 -4.40
C THR A 18 -8.43 -8.66 -5.62
N PHE A 19 -7.82 -9.34 -6.57
CA PHE A 19 -8.53 -9.80 -7.75
C PHE A 19 -7.89 -11.08 -8.26
N ARG A 20 -8.70 -11.92 -8.89
CA ARG A 20 -8.25 -13.19 -9.41
C ARG A 20 -8.05 -13.10 -10.92
N ILE A 21 -6.92 -13.62 -11.39
CA ILE A 21 -6.65 -13.82 -12.80
C ILE A 21 -6.35 -15.31 -13.00
N PRO A 22 -6.32 -15.81 -14.26
CA PRO A 22 -6.11 -17.25 -14.48
C PRO A 22 -4.84 -17.80 -13.84
N THR A 23 -3.80 -16.97 -13.70
CA THR A 23 -2.53 -17.41 -13.12
C THR A 23 -2.44 -17.21 -11.61
N GLY A 24 -3.52 -16.77 -10.96
CA GLY A 24 -3.53 -16.67 -9.50
C GLY A 24 -4.24 -15.43 -8.97
N MET A 25 -4.09 -15.21 -7.68
CA MET A 25 -4.65 -14.07 -6.97
C MET A 25 -3.63 -12.93 -6.94
N LYS A 26 -4.08 -11.72 -7.25
CA LYS A 26 -3.24 -10.52 -7.20
C LYS A 26 -3.80 -9.54 -6.18
N ALA A 27 -2.92 -8.69 -5.67
CA ALA A 27 -3.31 -7.66 -4.73
C ALA A 27 -2.70 -6.31 -5.10
N TRP A 28 -3.43 -5.25 -4.79
CA TRP A 28 -2.99 -3.86 -4.96
C TRP A 28 -3.27 -3.07 -3.70
N ILE A 29 -2.35 -2.17 -3.38
CA ILE A 29 -2.55 -1.18 -2.33
C ILE A 29 -2.92 0.13 -2.99
N GLU A 30 -4.04 0.71 -2.55
CA GLU A 30 -4.57 1.96 -3.06
C GLU A 30 -4.84 2.92 -1.91
N ASP A 31 -4.80 4.21 -2.20
CA ASP A 31 -5.26 5.26 -1.31
C ASP A 31 -4.73 5.15 0.12
N VAL A 32 -3.42 5.10 0.25
CA VAL A 32 -2.79 5.17 1.57
C VAL A 32 -2.85 6.62 2.05
N VAL A 33 -3.59 6.84 3.12
CA VAL A 33 -3.80 8.19 3.68
C VAL A 33 -3.38 8.16 5.15
N VAL A 34 -2.59 9.15 5.55
CA VAL A 34 -2.15 9.32 6.94
C VAL A 34 -2.47 10.76 7.34
N ASP A 35 -3.13 10.91 8.50
CA ASP A 35 -3.45 12.21 9.04
C ASP A 35 -2.16 13.01 9.26
N GLU A 36 -2.17 14.28 8.87
CA GLU A 36 -1.00 15.14 8.92
C GLU A 36 -0.44 15.26 10.33
N SER A 37 -1.29 15.23 11.35
CA SER A 37 -0.92 15.36 12.75
C SER A 37 -0.03 14.21 13.26
N VAL A 38 -0.04 13.06 12.56
CA VAL A 38 0.76 11.89 12.98
C VAL A 38 1.78 11.46 11.93
N ARG A 39 2.03 12.27 10.92
CA ARG A 39 3.06 11.98 9.91
C ARG A 39 4.43 11.88 10.58
N GLY A 40 5.26 10.98 10.05
CA GLY A 40 6.58 10.74 10.61
C GLY A 40 6.59 9.82 11.82
N ARG A 41 5.44 9.26 12.20
CA ARG A 41 5.31 8.39 13.37
C ARG A 41 5.13 6.91 13.01
N GLY A 42 5.40 6.55 11.75
CA GLY A 42 5.38 5.16 11.33
C GLY A 42 4.00 4.60 11.00
N VAL A 43 2.97 5.42 10.91
CA VAL A 43 1.60 4.95 10.63
C VAL A 43 1.50 4.34 9.24
N GLY A 44 2.09 4.99 8.23
CA GLY A 44 2.09 4.45 6.87
C GLY A 44 2.80 3.11 6.79
N GLU A 45 3.90 2.95 7.50
CA GLU A 45 4.63 1.68 7.53
C GLU A 45 3.78 0.58 8.17
N LEU A 46 3.12 0.86 9.31
CA LEU A 46 2.26 -0.11 9.96
C LEU A 46 1.12 -0.57 9.06
N LEU A 47 0.49 0.37 8.35
CA LEU A 47 -0.60 0.05 7.42
C LEU A 47 -0.10 -0.86 6.30
N ASN A 48 1.03 -0.52 5.69
CA ASN A 48 1.59 -1.33 4.61
C ASN A 48 1.99 -2.72 5.09
N ARG A 49 2.61 -2.83 6.26
CA ARG A 49 2.99 -4.13 6.81
C ARG A 49 1.78 -4.99 7.13
N ALA A 50 0.69 -4.38 7.63
CA ALA A 50 -0.55 -5.11 7.86
C ALA A 50 -1.13 -5.67 6.56
N ALA A 51 -1.10 -4.90 5.48
CA ALA A 51 -1.55 -5.35 4.17
C ALA A 51 -0.70 -6.51 3.65
N LEU A 52 0.62 -6.43 3.80
CA LEU A 52 1.52 -7.50 3.38
C LEU A 52 1.28 -8.78 4.20
N ASP A 53 1.05 -8.65 5.49
CA ASP A 53 0.75 -9.81 6.34
C ASP A 53 -0.57 -10.46 5.93
N GLU A 54 -1.58 -9.67 5.59
CA GLU A 54 -2.84 -10.19 5.07
C GLU A 54 -2.64 -10.94 3.76
N ALA A 55 -1.82 -10.38 2.86
CA ALA A 55 -1.50 -11.04 1.60
C ALA A 55 -0.83 -12.40 1.83
N ARG A 56 0.12 -12.45 2.75
CA ARG A 56 0.80 -13.72 3.10
C ARG A 56 -0.19 -14.72 3.66
N ARG A 57 -1.09 -14.28 4.53
CA ARG A 57 -2.09 -15.14 5.13
C ARG A 57 -3.03 -15.73 4.09
N ARG A 58 -3.31 -15.01 3.02
CA ARG A 58 -4.16 -15.45 1.92
C ARG A 58 -3.38 -16.18 0.81
N SER A 59 -2.09 -16.39 0.98
CA SER A 59 -1.22 -17.02 -0.02
C SER A 59 -1.20 -16.25 -1.34
N ILE A 60 -1.25 -14.93 -1.28
CA ILE A 60 -1.11 -14.07 -2.45
C ILE A 60 0.38 -13.92 -2.76
N ASP A 61 0.76 -14.12 -4.02
CA ASP A 61 2.17 -14.16 -4.42
C ASP A 61 2.85 -12.80 -4.39
N SER A 62 2.13 -11.74 -4.73
CA SER A 62 2.72 -10.41 -4.81
C SER A 62 1.69 -9.33 -4.55
N VAL A 63 2.19 -8.20 -4.05
CA VAL A 63 1.38 -7.01 -3.80
C VAL A 63 2.01 -5.87 -4.56
N SER A 64 1.21 -5.15 -5.35
CA SER A 64 1.69 -4.03 -6.15
C SER A 64 1.06 -2.72 -5.65
N LEU A 65 1.74 -1.63 -5.94
CA LEU A 65 1.20 -0.29 -5.75
C LEU A 65 1.79 0.64 -6.79
N THR A 66 1.19 1.80 -6.97
CA THR A 66 1.78 2.85 -7.79
C THR A 66 2.03 4.07 -6.92
N SER A 67 3.09 4.80 -7.24
CA SER A 67 3.46 6.01 -6.52
C SER A 67 4.09 6.97 -7.50
N ARG A 68 3.77 8.26 -7.36
CA ARG A 68 4.38 9.28 -8.21
C ARG A 68 5.86 9.44 -7.86
N PRO A 69 6.73 9.65 -8.86
CA PRO A 69 8.16 9.86 -8.59
C PRO A 69 8.44 11.01 -7.63
N SER A 70 7.59 12.03 -7.63
CA SER A 70 7.74 13.20 -6.76
C SER A 70 7.49 12.93 -5.28
N ARG A 71 6.91 11.77 -4.92
CA ARG A 71 6.63 11.41 -3.54
C ARG A 71 7.86 10.73 -2.92
N ASP A 72 8.90 11.50 -2.70
CA ASP A 72 10.20 10.97 -2.29
C ASP A 72 10.14 10.20 -0.96
N ALA A 73 9.47 10.75 0.04
CA ALA A 73 9.38 10.09 1.35
C ALA A 73 8.62 8.78 1.28
N ALA A 74 7.50 8.76 0.53
CA ALA A 74 6.71 7.55 0.36
C ALA A 74 7.50 6.48 -0.39
N ASN A 75 8.20 6.88 -1.46
CA ASN A 75 8.99 5.95 -2.25
C ASN A 75 10.13 5.34 -1.43
N ARG A 76 10.79 6.14 -0.58
CA ARG A 76 11.82 5.62 0.33
C ARG A 76 11.22 4.63 1.32
N LEU A 77 10.02 4.92 1.84
CA LEU A 77 9.33 4.01 2.75
C LEU A 77 9.04 2.66 2.09
N TYR A 78 8.49 2.69 0.88
CA TYR A 78 8.16 1.45 0.16
C TYR A 78 9.39 0.58 -0.06
N GLN A 79 10.50 1.18 -0.49
CA GLN A 79 11.74 0.44 -0.70
C GLN A 79 12.32 -0.09 0.61
N ARG A 80 12.23 0.67 1.70
CA ARG A 80 12.69 0.22 3.02
C ARG A 80 11.88 -0.98 3.52
N ILE A 81 10.58 -1.03 3.25
CA ILE A 81 9.73 -2.16 3.61
C ILE A 81 10.08 -3.41 2.79
N GLY A 82 10.53 -3.22 1.56
CA GLY A 82 10.92 -4.32 0.69
C GLY A 82 10.23 -4.31 -0.67
N PHE A 83 9.44 -3.28 -0.99
CA PHE A 83 8.90 -3.15 -2.34
C PHE A 83 10.02 -2.84 -3.31
N GLU A 84 9.96 -3.47 -4.47
CA GLU A 84 10.97 -3.28 -5.52
C GLU A 84 10.39 -2.42 -6.64
N PRO A 85 11.11 -1.36 -7.06
CA PRO A 85 10.70 -0.61 -8.25
C PRO A 85 10.66 -1.53 -9.46
N ARG A 86 9.63 -1.39 -10.27
CA ARG A 86 9.51 -2.20 -11.47
C ARG A 86 9.72 -1.35 -12.71
N GLU A 87 10.45 -1.90 -13.67
CA GLU A 87 10.63 -1.27 -14.96
C GLU A 87 9.45 -1.64 -15.84
N THR A 88 8.39 -0.83 -15.75
CA THR A 88 7.14 -1.08 -16.46
C THR A 88 6.44 0.24 -16.70
N ASN A 89 5.51 0.25 -17.64
CA ASN A 89 4.68 1.41 -17.93
C ASN A 89 3.27 1.15 -17.43
N VAL A 90 2.65 2.19 -16.88
CA VAL A 90 1.25 2.14 -16.46
C VAL A 90 0.47 3.02 -17.42
N TYR A 91 -0.54 2.44 -18.07
CA TYR A 91 -1.36 3.15 -19.03
C TYR A 91 -2.75 3.39 -18.47
N ARG A 92 -3.32 4.53 -18.85
CA ARG A 92 -4.70 4.87 -18.50
C ARG A 92 -5.42 5.33 -19.76
N TYR A 93 -6.61 4.79 -19.98
CA TYR A 93 -7.53 5.27 -21.01
C TYR A 93 -8.68 5.97 -20.31
N ARG A 94 -8.91 7.23 -20.62
CA ARG A 94 -10.03 7.97 -20.06
C ARG A 94 -11.25 7.81 -20.96
N LEU A 95 -12.34 7.40 -20.38
CA LEU A 95 -13.61 7.23 -21.08
C LEU A 95 -14.40 8.51 -21.10
#